data_2eb060a88af197870b32a7b579dbc352
#
_entry.id   2eb060a88af197870b32a7b579dbc352
#
_cell.length_a   1.000
_cell.length_b   1.000
_cell.length_c   1.000
_cell.angle_alpha   90.00
_cell.angle_beta   90.00
_cell.angle_gamma   90.00
#
_symmetry.space_group_name_H-M   'P 1'
#
loop_
_entity.id
_entity.type
_entity.pdbx_description
1 polymer ?
#
loop_
_entity_poly.entity_id
_entity_poly.type
_entity_poly.pdbx_seq_one_letter_code
_entity_poly.pdbx_strand_id
1 'polypeptide(L)'
;MKKIKLFIVSILIILNSATLIADDFNDWKVKFKKRAIKEGVSKATVDKLIDRSKFLSDVIKYDRYQPEFYEDTKTYISKRTSSKKVKLGKIILNKENNIIDKVSSEYKVDKNLLLALMGIETNFGNYLGKMDIVSSLATLSYDQRRSEFFTKELITLLKLVDAKIIDPSTLFGSWAGAFGNFQFMPSTIKNHAIDYNKDGSIDLKNIEDSFASAANYLSNLGWNDNTPCFYRINLNENIPDKYLNTSAKKIKNERKVKYLKNYIKNSSFLDKYDNLTAAIVTPDAEIVENANKLKPAYIIFNNYKLILKWNRSLRFSLAVCTLKNSFENET
;
A
#
# COMPACT_ATOMS: atom_id res chain seq x y z
N MET A 1 50.32 -6.76 -18.45
CA MET A 1 49.79 -8.12 -18.32
C MET A 1 49.03 -8.37 -17.01
N LYS A 2 49.47 -7.87 -15.83
CA LYS A 2 48.76 -8.12 -14.54
C LYS A 2 47.34 -7.47 -14.46
N LYS A 3 47.13 -6.28 -15.05
CA LYS A 3 45.82 -5.61 -15.00
C LYS A 3 44.74 -6.28 -15.84
N ILE A 4 45.11 -6.91 -16.98
CA ILE A 4 44.17 -7.63 -17.85
C ILE A 4 43.69 -8.94 -17.18
N LYS A 5 44.61 -9.65 -16.45
CA LYS A 5 44.22 -10.86 -15.70
C LYS A 5 43.22 -10.57 -14.58
N LEU A 6 43.36 -9.42 -13.88
CA LEU A 6 42.44 -9.05 -12.79
C LEU A 6 41.04 -8.72 -13.33
N PHE A 7 40.93 -8.09 -14.50
CA PHE A 7 39.66 -7.77 -15.14
C PHE A 7 38.91 -9.02 -15.63
N ILE A 8 39.64 -10.00 -16.20
CA ILE A 8 39.06 -11.26 -16.66
C ILE A 8 38.58 -12.12 -15.49
N VAL A 9 39.30 -12.14 -14.36
CA VAL A 9 38.89 -12.87 -13.13
C VAL A 9 37.64 -12.23 -12.53
N SER A 10 37.54 -10.90 -12.51
CA SER A 10 36.33 -10.21 -12.02
C SER A 10 35.11 -10.47 -12.90
N ILE A 11 35.24 -10.52 -14.24
CA ILE A 11 34.16 -10.86 -15.15
C ILE A 11 33.73 -12.33 -14.99
N LEU A 12 34.66 -13.26 -14.82
CA LEU A 12 34.37 -14.66 -14.57
C LEU A 12 33.64 -14.91 -13.25
N ILE A 13 33.96 -14.19 -12.19
CA ILE A 13 33.26 -14.28 -10.88
C ILE A 13 31.83 -13.73 -10.99
N ILE A 14 31.62 -12.65 -11.73
CA ILE A 14 30.26 -12.09 -11.93
C ILE A 14 29.39 -13.03 -12.79
N LEU A 15 29.95 -13.65 -13.83
CA LEU A 15 29.25 -14.63 -14.65
C LEU A 15 28.88 -15.89 -13.87
N ASN A 16 29.76 -16.39 -13.01
CA ASN A 16 29.48 -17.56 -12.17
C ASN A 16 28.40 -17.27 -11.10
N SER A 17 28.38 -16.07 -10.54
CA SER A 17 27.34 -15.71 -9.56
C SER A 17 25.95 -15.58 -10.19
N ALA A 18 25.87 -15.06 -11.42
CA ALA A 18 24.61 -14.91 -12.11
C ALA A 18 24.01 -16.27 -12.56
N THR A 19 24.85 -17.23 -12.96
CA THR A 19 24.41 -18.59 -13.31
C THR A 19 23.95 -19.37 -12.07
N LEU A 20 24.64 -19.28 -10.94
CA LEU A 20 24.24 -19.92 -9.68
C LEU A 20 22.85 -19.42 -9.21
N ILE A 21 22.59 -18.11 -9.24
CA ILE A 21 21.29 -17.55 -8.84
C ILE A 21 20.19 -18.00 -9.79
N ALA A 22 20.48 -18.13 -11.10
CA ALA A 22 19.51 -18.57 -12.10
C ALA A 22 19.13 -20.05 -11.90
N ASP A 23 20.09 -20.91 -11.59
CA ASP A 23 19.87 -22.32 -11.32
C ASP A 23 19.07 -22.52 -10.04
N ASP A 24 19.41 -21.84 -8.96
CA ASP A 24 18.66 -21.86 -7.69
C ASP A 24 17.22 -21.36 -7.85
N PHE A 25 16.99 -20.32 -8.68
CA PHE A 25 15.65 -19.82 -8.94
C PHE A 25 14.82 -20.81 -9.80
N ASN A 26 15.43 -21.52 -10.73
CA ASN A 26 14.79 -22.59 -11.50
C ASN A 26 14.39 -23.77 -10.61
N ASP A 27 15.23 -24.18 -9.69
CA ASP A 27 14.94 -25.21 -8.69
C ASP A 27 13.78 -24.79 -7.79
N TRP A 28 13.77 -23.52 -7.37
CA TRP A 28 12.64 -22.95 -6.62
C TRP A 28 11.34 -23.01 -7.44
N LYS A 29 11.35 -22.65 -8.75
CA LYS A 29 10.16 -22.75 -9.62
C LYS A 29 9.60 -24.17 -9.62
N VAL A 30 10.45 -25.19 -9.74
CA VAL A 30 9.99 -26.59 -9.72
C VAL A 30 9.27 -26.93 -8.41
N LYS A 31 9.82 -26.52 -7.27
CA LYS A 31 9.19 -26.73 -5.94
C LYS A 31 7.88 -25.92 -5.80
N PHE A 32 7.90 -24.66 -6.22
CA PHE A 32 6.73 -23.79 -6.18
C PHE A 32 5.57 -24.33 -7.05
N LYS A 33 5.86 -24.81 -8.28
CA LYS A 33 4.85 -25.39 -9.17
C LYS A 33 4.13 -26.57 -8.51
N LYS A 34 4.87 -27.47 -7.86
CA LYS A 34 4.27 -28.60 -7.11
C LYS A 34 3.35 -28.10 -6.00
N ARG A 35 3.79 -27.06 -5.25
CA ARG A 35 2.99 -26.45 -4.18
C ARG A 35 1.72 -25.81 -4.75
N ALA A 36 1.80 -25.00 -5.79
CA ALA A 36 0.67 -24.31 -6.39
C ALA A 36 -0.41 -25.28 -6.90
N ILE A 37 0.00 -26.39 -7.56
CA ILE A 37 -0.90 -27.44 -8.01
C ILE A 37 -1.56 -28.14 -6.80
N LYS A 38 -0.79 -28.47 -5.75
CA LYS A 38 -1.34 -29.06 -4.51
C LYS A 38 -2.35 -28.13 -3.83
N GLU A 39 -2.17 -26.82 -3.93
CA GLU A 39 -3.10 -25.82 -3.40
C GLU A 39 -4.28 -25.52 -4.33
N GLY A 40 -4.44 -26.26 -5.44
CA GLY A 40 -5.63 -26.25 -6.29
C GLY A 40 -5.56 -25.32 -7.51
N VAL A 41 -4.36 -24.87 -7.93
CA VAL A 41 -4.19 -24.19 -9.23
C VAL A 41 -4.04 -25.23 -10.34
N SER A 42 -4.66 -25.02 -11.51
CA SER A 42 -4.52 -25.93 -12.64
C SER A 42 -3.06 -25.99 -13.12
N LYS A 43 -2.64 -27.19 -13.57
CA LYS A 43 -1.29 -27.39 -14.12
C LYS A 43 -1.03 -26.45 -15.33
N ALA A 44 -2.04 -26.24 -16.16
CA ALA A 44 -1.93 -25.37 -17.34
C ALA A 44 -1.62 -23.92 -16.98
N THR A 45 -2.31 -23.36 -16.00
CA THR A 45 -2.07 -21.98 -15.49
C THR A 45 -0.70 -21.86 -14.84
N VAL A 46 -0.32 -22.84 -13.99
CA VAL A 46 0.98 -22.86 -13.33
C VAL A 46 2.12 -22.91 -14.35
N ASP A 47 2.08 -23.83 -15.33
CA ASP A 47 3.11 -23.95 -16.34
C ASP A 47 3.19 -22.68 -17.20
N LYS A 48 2.05 -22.18 -17.71
CA LYS A 48 1.99 -20.98 -18.55
C LYS A 48 2.61 -19.76 -17.88
N LEU A 49 2.35 -19.54 -16.58
CA LEU A 49 2.75 -18.31 -15.90
C LEU A 49 4.11 -18.43 -15.19
N ILE A 50 4.39 -19.57 -14.55
CA ILE A 50 5.63 -19.72 -13.77
C ILE A 50 6.83 -20.00 -14.67
N ASP A 51 6.66 -20.77 -15.77
CA ASP A 51 7.79 -21.04 -16.65
C ASP A 51 8.35 -19.78 -17.30
N ARG A 52 7.48 -18.81 -17.65
CA ARG A 52 7.89 -17.52 -18.20
C ARG A 52 8.45 -16.54 -17.17
N SER A 53 8.24 -16.79 -15.86
CA SER A 53 8.69 -15.87 -14.82
C SER A 53 10.22 -15.77 -14.75
N LYS A 54 10.70 -14.56 -14.48
CA LYS A 54 12.13 -14.23 -14.41
C LYS A 54 12.50 -13.76 -13.01
N PHE A 55 13.72 -14.03 -12.58
CA PHE A 55 14.27 -13.41 -11.40
C PHE A 55 14.60 -11.93 -11.68
N LEU A 56 14.06 -11.03 -10.86
CA LEU A 56 14.19 -9.59 -11.01
C LEU A 56 14.97 -9.01 -9.82
N SER A 57 16.29 -8.87 -9.93
CA SER A 57 17.15 -8.37 -8.84
C SER A 57 16.75 -6.99 -8.31
N ASP A 58 16.21 -6.12 -9.16
CA ASP A 58 15.76 -4.78 -8.75
C ASP A 58 14.54 -4.84 -7.84
N VAL A 59 13.69 -5.85 -7.95
CA VAL A 59 12.57 -6.09 -7.02
C VAL A 59 13.07 -6.25 -5.59
N ILE A 60 14.18 -6.97 -5.40
CA ILE A 60 14.81 -7.14 -4.09
C ILE A 60 15.32 -5.80 -3.54
N LYS A 61 15.92 -4.96 -4.40
CA LYS A 61 16.39 -3.62 -4.00
C LYS A 61 15.21 -2.75 -3.54
N TYR A 62 14.11 -2.71 -4.31
CA TYR A 62 12.91 -1.95 -3.96
C TYR A 62 12.28 -2.46 -2.65
N ASP A 63 12.26 -3.78 -2.42
CA ASP A 63 11.74 -4.35 -1.18
C ASP A 63 12.57 -3.96 0.05
N ARG A 64 13.88 -3.71 -0.12
CA ARG A 64 14.79 -3.30 0.97
C ARG A 64 14.77 -1.80 1.23
N TYR A 65 14.35 -0.98 0.26
CA TYR A 65 14.46 0.47 0.34
C TYR A 65 13.14 1.15 -0.05
N GLN A 66 12.32 1.48 0.94
CA GLN A 66 11.01 2.10 0.77
C GLN A 66 10.97 3.46 1.48
N PRO A 67 10.46 4.54 0.82
CA PRO A 67 10.46 5.91 1.36
C PRO A 67 9.81 6.05 2.75
N GLU A 68 8.81 5.23 3.04
CA GLU A 68 8.12 5.18 4.33
C GLU A 68 9.04 4.91 5.52
N PHE A 69 10.22 4.35 5.29
CA PHE A 69 11.13 3.93 6.35
C PHE A 69 12.38 4.81 6.50
N TYR A 70 12.52 5.88 5.68
CA TYR A 70 13.67 6.80 5.80
C TYR A 70 13.32 8.28 5.60
N GLU A 71 12.19 8.63 4.95
CA GLU A 71 11.77 10.03 4.84
C GLU A 71 11.15 10.50 6.16
N ASP A 72 11.44 11.75 6.60
CA ASP A 72 10.68 12.38 7.68
C ASP A 72 9.24 12.65 7.26
N THR A 73 8.35 12.77 8.25
CA THR A 73 6.90 12.90 7.99
C THR A 73 6.55 14.14 7.18
N LYS A 74 7.22 15.28 7.43
CA LYS A 74 6.95 16.52 6.68
C LYS A 74 7.30 16.37 5.21
N THR A 75 8.48 15.84 4.92
CA THR A 75 8.96 15.57 3.55
C THR A 75 8.05 14.56 2.85
N TYR A 76 7.71 13.46 3.52
CA TYR A 76 6.84 12.43 2.97
C TYR A 76 5.46 12.97 2.56
N ILE A 77 4.81 13.73 3.46
CA ILE A 77 3.49 14.31 3.20
C ILE A 77 3.58 15.35 2.08
N SER A 78 4.52 16.31 2.15
CA SER A 78 4.63 17.40 1.17
C SER A 78 4.82 16.93 -0.26
N LYS A 79 5.61 15.87 -0.46
CA LYS A 79 5.80 15.24 -1.79
C LYS A 79 4.51 14.63 -2.34
N ARG A 80 3.62 14.15 -1.46
CA ARG A 80 2.43 13.37 -1.83
C ARG A 80 1.12 14.16 -1.78
N THR A 81 1.13 15.40 -1.25
CA THR A 81 -0.05 16.25 -1.11
C THR A 81 0.16 17.65 -1.70
N SER A 82 0.97 17.76 -2.75
CA SER A 82 1.26 19.03 -3.40
C SER A 82 0.01 19.66 -4.03
N SER A 83 -0.03 20.99 -4.16
CA SER A 83 -1.12 21.71 -4.84
C SER A 83 -1.35 21.24 -6.29
N LYS A 84 -0.29 20.83 -6.99
CA LYS A 84 -0.39 20.21 -8.31
C LYS A 84 -1.21 18.92 -8.25
N LYS A 85 -0.99 18.09 -7.23
CA LYS A 85 -1.73 16.83 -7.03
C LYS A 85 -3.20 17.11 -6.67
N VAL A 86 -3.47 18.11 -5.83
CA VAL A 86 -4.84 18.52 -5.51
C VAL A 86 -5.58 18.98 -6.77
N LYS A 87 -4.97 19.84 -7.58
CA LYS A 87 -5.55 20.29 -8.87
C LYS A 87 -5.85 19.12 -9.81
N LEU A 88 -4.92 18.16 -9.94
CA LEU A 88 -5.14 16.98 -10.78
C LEU A 88 -6.29 16.12 -10.27
N GLY A 89 -6.37 15.90 -8.96
CA GLY A 89 -7.48 15.17 -8.35
C GLY A 89 -8.84 15.81 -8.61
N LYS A 90 -8.94 17.14 -8.49
CA LYS A 90 -10.19 17.88 -8.82
C LYS A 90 -10.58 17.73 -10.29
N ILE A 91 -9.62 17.71 -11.22
CA ILE A 91 -9.91 17.45 -12.64
C ILE A 91 -10.51 16.05 -12.81
N ILE A 92 -9.95 15.03 -12.17
CA ILE A 92 -10.49 13.66 -12.21
C ILE A 92 -11.88 13.60 -11.58
N LEU A 93 -12.05 14.21 -10.41
CA LEU A 93 -13.35 14.26 -9.73
C LEU A 93 -14.43 14.88 -10.61
N ASN A 94 -14.12 15.98 -11.29
CA ASN A 94 -15.09 16.65 -12.20
C ASN A 94 -15.38 15.81 -13.45
N LYS A 95 -14.35 15.16 -14.00
CA LYS A 95 -14.50 14.32 -15.21
C LYS A 95 -15.32 13.07 -14.96
N GLU A 96 -15.10 12.41 -13.82
CA GLU A 96 -15.68 11.12 -13.47
C GLU A 96 -16.73 11.22 -12.35
N ASN A 97 -17.29 12.44 -12.12
CA ASN A 97 -18.14 12.73 -10.96
C ASN A 97 -19.32 11.76 -10.84
N ASN A 98 -20.02 11.46 -11.95
CA ASN A 98 -21.20 10.62 -11.94
C ASN A 98 -20.94 9.23 -11.34
N ILE A 99 -19.83 8.58 -11.75
CA ILE A 99 -19.49 7.27 -11.25
C ILE A 99 -18.91 7.33 -9.83
N ILE A 100 -18.09 8.34 -9.54
CA ILE A 100 -17.48 8.49 -8.22
C ILE A 100 -18.57 8.82 -7.17
N ASP A 101 -19.50 9.71 -7.46
CA ASP A 101 -20.63 10.05 -6.57
C ASP A 101 -21.56 8.84 -6.36
N LYS A 102 -21.86 8.09 -7.42
CA LYS A 102 -22.68 6.87 -7.33
C LYS A 102 -22.04 5.84 -6.42
N VAL A 103 -20.76 5.52 -6.63
CA VAL A 103 -20.01 4.55 -5.82
C VAL A 103 -19.89 5.03 -4.37
N SER A 104 -19.54 6.30 -4.16
CA SER A 104 -19.44 6.91 -2.83
C SER A 104 -20.75 6.76 -2.04
N SER A 105 -21.87 7.05 -2.67
CA SER A 105 -23.21 6.96 -2.09
C SER A 105 -23.61 5.52 -1.76
N GLU A 106 -23.36 4.59 -2.69
CA GLU A 106 -23.73 3.18 -2.58
C GLU A 106 -22.97 2.49 -1.44
N TYR A 107 -21.64 2.69 -1.36
CA TYR A 107 -20.77 2.07 -0.37
C TYR A 107 -20.62 2.88 0.92
N LYS A 108 -21.16 4.09 0.99
CA LYS A 108 -21.04 5.04 2.12
C LYS A 108 -19.57 5.30 2.48
N VAL A 109 -18.77 5.60 1.47
CA VAL A 109 -17.35 5.92 1.58
C VAL A 109 -17.08 7.26 0.92
N ASP A 110 -16.48 8.19 1.64
CA ASP A 110 -16.17 9.54 1.19
C ASP A 110 -15.40 9.52 -0.15
N LYS A 111 -15.96 10.20 -1.16
CA LYS A 111 -15.36 10.32 -2.50
C LYS A 111 -13.97 10.95 -2.48
N ASN A 112 -13.72 11.90 -1.58
CA ASN A 112 -12.42 12.54 -1.43
C ASN A 112 -11.38 11.57 -0.87
N LEU A 113 -11.79 10.59 -0.05
CA LEU A 113 -10.92 9.51 0.40
C LEU A 113 -10.53 8.60 -0.76
N LEU A 114 -11.50 8.15 -1.55
CA LEU A 114 -11.24 7.31 -2.72
C LEU A 114 -10.28 8.02 -3.68
N LEU A 115 -10.55 9.28 -3.96
CA LEU A 115 -9.70 10.10 -4.81
C LEU A 115 -8.29 10.27 -4.23
N ALA A 116 -8.17 10.50 -2.91
CA ALA A 116 -6.88 10.62 -2.23
C ALA A 116 -6.06 9.32 -2.32
N LEU A 117 -6.69 8.17 -2.10
CA LEU A 117 -6.02 6.87 -2.24
C LEU A 117 -5.50 6.67 -3.67
N MET A 118 -6.33 6.86 -4.70
CA MET A 118 -5.89 6.78 -6.09
C MET A 118 -4.75 7.76 -6.39
N GLY A 119 -4.83 8.98 -5.83
CA GLY A 119 -3.79 9.99 -5.96
C GLY A 119 -2.46 9.59 -5.32
N ILE A 120 -2.47 8.97 -4.15
CA ILE A 120 -1.25 8.51 -3.47
C ILE A 120 -0.68 7.28 -4.16
N GLU A 121 -1.51 6.29 -4.48
CA GLU A 121 -1.08 5.02 -5.04
C GLU A 121 -0.52 5.13 -6.47
N THR A 122 -1.25 5.81 -7.34
CA THR A 122 -0.91 5.80 -8.78
C THR A 122 -0.82 7.18 -9.42
N ASN A 123 -0.85 8.26 -8.61
CA ASN A 123 -0.98 9.62 -9.14
C ASN A 123 -2.14 9.72 -10.15
N PHE A 124 -3.30 9.24 -9.72
CA PHE A 124 -4.56 9.21 -10.50
C PHE A 124 -4.44 8.39 -11.79
N GLY A 125 -3.88 7.19 -11.70
CA GLY A 125 -3.72 6.27 -12.81
C GLY A 125 -2.53 6.56 -13.75
N ASN A 126 -1.75 7.63 -13.50
CA ASN A 126 -0.60 7.97 -14.34
C ASN A 126 0.62 7.03 -14.13
N TYR A 127 0.69 6.34 -12.97
CA TYR A 127 1.81 5.45 -12.59
C TYR A 127 1.29 4.13 -12.05
N LEU A 128 0.81 3.26 -12.96
CA LEU A 128 0.28 1.94 -12.60
C LEU A 128 1.35 0.89 -12.33
N GLY A 129 2.62 1.21 -12.61
CA GLY A 129 3.71 0.24 -12.63
C GLY A 129 3.83 -0.48 -13.98
N LYS A 130 5.05 -0.96 -14.28
CA LYS A 130 5.37 -1.63 -15.56
C LYS A 130 6.07 -2.97 -15.37
N MET A 131 6.18 -3.45 -14.12
CA MET A 131 6.85 -4.71 -13.84
C MET A 131 5.90 -5.89 -14.10
N ASP A 132 6.45 -6.99 -14.63
CA ASP A 132 5.71 -8.24 -14.72
C ASP A 132 5.41 -8.74 -13.30
N ILE A 133 4.13 -8.80 -12.96
CA ILE A 133 3.66 -9.11 -11.59
C ILE A 133 4.02 -10.53 -11.20
N VAL A 134 3.93 -11.49 -12.14
CA VAL A 134 4.26 -12.89 -11.89
C VAL A 134 5.74 -13.01 -11.54
N SER A 135 6.63 -12.38 -12.31
CA SER A 135 8.07 -12.36 -12.05
C SER A 135 8.40 -11.64 -10.74
N SER A 136 7.72 -10.53 -10.45
CA SER A 136 7.90 -9.77 -9.20
C SER A 136 7.54 -10.61 -7.97
N LEU A 137 6.35 -11.21 -7.98
CA LEU A 137 5.89 -12.08 -6.88
C LEU A 137 6.72 -13.35 -6.77
N ALA A 138 7.14 -13.97 -7.91
CA ALA A 138 8.03 -15.13 -7.92
C ALA A 138 9.39 -14.79 -7.29
N THR A 139 9.99 -13.65 -7.65
CA THR A 139 11.24 -13.16 -7.07
C THR A 139 11.12 -12.94 -5.56
N LEU A 140 10.06 -12.28 -5.10
CA LEU A 140 9.82 -12.03 -3.67
C LEU A 140 9.45 -13.29 -2.89
N SER A 141 8.83 -14.27 -3.55
CA SER A 141 8.56 -15.59 -2.97
C SER A 141 9.83 -16.42 -2.83
N TYR A 142 10.76 -16.29 -3.76
CA TYR A 142 12.08 -16.90 -3.70
C TYR A 142 12.95 -16.25 -2.62
N ASP A 143 12.88 -14.92 -2.46
CA ASP A 143 13.61 -14.17 -1.44
C ASP A 143 13.11 -14.50 -0.02
N GLN A 144 14.02 -14.81 0.90
CA GLN A 144 13.66 -15.35 2.22
C GLN A 144 12.94 -14.37 3.16
N ARG A 145 13.08 -13.06 2.95
CA ARG A 145 12.64 -12.04 3.92
C ARG A 145 11.13 -12.07 4.20
N ARG A 146 10.30 -12.25 3.18
CA ARG A 146 8.82 -12.32 3.27
C ARG A 146 8.26 -13.43 2.38
N SER A 147 9.03 -14.50 2.18
CA SER A 147 8.75 -15.57 1.23
C SER A 147 7.32 -16.11 1.34
N GLU A 148 6.88 -16.49 2.53
CA GLU A 148 5.55 -17.09 2.72
C GLU A 148 4.41 -16.12 2.40
N PHE A 149 4.55 -14.83 2.70
CA PHE A 149 3.57 -13.81 2.32
C PHE A 149 3.45 -13.71 0.80
N PHE A 150 4.55 -13.53 0.10
CA PHE A 150 4.52 -13.38 -1.36
C PHE A 150 4.17 -14.69 -2.09
N THR A 151 4.51 -15.84 -1.52
CA THR A 151 4.08 -17.15 -2.04
C THR A 151 2.55 -17.26 -2.02
N LYS A 152 1.89 -16.83 -0.93
CA LYS A 152 0.41 -16.81 -0.85
C LYS A 152 -0.20 -15.83 -1.84
N GLU A 153 0.40 -14.65 -2.02
CA GLU A 153 -0.06 -13.68 -3.02
C GLU A 153 0.08 -14.25 -4.43
N LEU A 154 1.20 -14.88 -4.76
CA LEU A 154 1.42 -15.52 -6.07
C LEU A 154 0.41 -16.64 -6.34
N ILE A 155 0.20 -17.54 -5.38
CA ILE A 155 -0.80 -18.61 -5.54
C ILE A 155 -2.21 -18.02 -5.69
N THR A 156 -2.54 -16.97 -4.94
CA THR A 156 -3.82 -16.27 -5.08
C THR A 156 -3.98 -15.67 -6.46
N LEU A 157 -2.93 -15.03 -7.00
CA LEU A 157 -2.92 -14.50 -8.36
C LEU A 157 -3.19 -15.61 -9.41
N LEU A 158 -2.47 -16.74 -9.28
CA LEU A 158 -2.67 -17.86 -10.18
C LEU A 158 -4.10 -18.40 -10.13
N LYS A 159 -4.72 -18.46 -8.95
CA LYS A 159 -6.14 -18.87 -8.79
C LYS A 159 -7.10 -17.88 -9.45
N LEU A 160 -6.84 -16.57 -9.33
CA LEU A 160 -7.67 -15.55 -10.00
C LEU A 160 -7.59 -15.64 -11.52
N VAL A 161 -6.42 -15.93 -12.06
CA VAL A 161 -6.23 -16.16 -13.50
C VAL A 161 -6.91 -17.47 -13.93
N ASP A 162 -6.75 -18.53 -13.15
CA ASP A 162 -7.34 -19.85 -13.43
C ASP A 162 -8.87 -19.80 -13.45
N ALA A 163 -9.45 -19.01 -12.54
CA ALA A 163 -10.88 -18.71 -12.47
C ALA A 163 -11.36 -17.69 -13.53
N LYS A 164 -10.48 -17.19 -14.40
CA LYS A 164 -10.77 -16.15 -15.41
C LYS A 164 -11.28 -14.83 -14.84
N ILE A 165 -11.03 -14.55 -13.57
CA ILE A 165 -11.37 -13.27 -12.91
C ILE A 165 -10.43 -12.16 -13.38
N ILE A 166 -9.17 -12.49 -13.69
CA ILE A 166 -8.16 -11.58 -14.19
C ILE A 166 -7.58 -12.13 -15.50
N ASP A 167 -7.49 -11.26 -16.51
CA ASP A 167 -6.80 -11.58 -17.76
C ASP A 167 -5.28 -11.61 -17.52
N PRO A 168 -4.60 -12.73 -17.84
CA PRO A 168 -3.15 -12.84 -17.70
C PRO A 168 -2.35 -11.86 -18.59
N SER A 169 -2.94 -11.27 -19.62
CA SER A 169 -2.31 -10.24 -20.45
C SER A 169 -2.16 -8.90 -19.75
N THR A 170 -2.94 -8.65 -18.69
CA THR A 170 -2.97 -7.39 -17.96
C THR A 170 -2.03 -7.35 -16.74
N LEU A 171 -1.26 -8.42 -16.48
CA LEU A 171 -0.45 -8.61 -15.29
C LEU A 171 0.83 -7.75 -15.26
N PHE A 172 0.68 -6.43 -15.39
CA PHE A 172 1.73 -5.46 -15.21
C PHE A 172 1.33 -4.47 -14.10
N GLY A 173 2.26 -4.19 -13.19
CA GLY A 173 1.99 -3.36 -12.03
C GLY A 173 3.25 -2.97 -11.26
N SER A 174 3.15 -2.91 -9.94
CA SER A 174 4.27 -2.54 -9.07
C SER A 174 5.29 -3.68 -8.91
N TRP A 175 6.44 -3.31 -8.37
CA TRP A 175 7.49 -4.27 -8.00
C TRP A 175 7.03 -5.28 -6.92
N ALA A 176 6.03 -4.93 -6.11
CA ALA A 176 5.50 -5.79 -5.05
C ALA A 176 4.34 -6.69 -5.51
N GLY A 177 3.96 -6.63 -6.80
CA GLY A 177 2.86 -7.44 -7.32
C GLY A 177 1.47 -6.82 -7.15
N ALA A 178 1.39 -5.54 -6.76
CA ALA A 178 0.14 -4.80 -6.72
C ALA A 178 -0.18 -4.17 -8.08
N PHE A 179 -1.46 -4.03 -8.43
CA PHE A 179 -1.88 -3.48 -9.71
C PHE A 179 -3.21 -2.72 -9.68
N GLY A 180 -3.49 -2.01 -10.79
CA GLY A 180 -4.65 -1.17 -10.94
C GLY A 180 -4.52 0.20 -10.28
N ASN A 181 -5.58 1.00 -10.40
CA ASN A 181 -5.64 2.39 -9.93
C ASN A 181 -5.36 2.54 -8.42
N PHE A 182 -5.71 1.53 -7.64
CA PHE A 182 -5.59 1.49 -6.18
C PHE A 182 -4.53 0.51 -5.68
N GLN A 183 -3.68 -0.01 -6.56
CA GLN A 183 -2.56 -0.90 -6.23
C GLN A 183 -2.96 -2.07 -5.31
N PHE A 184 -3.98 -2.82 -5.72
CA PHE A 184 -4.44 -3.98 -4.97
C PHE A 184 -3.50 -5.16 -5.10
N MET A 185 -3.21 -5.80 -3.96
CA MET A 185 -2.57 -7.11 -3.92
C MET A 185 -3.56 -8.20 -4.37
N PRO A 186 -3.09 -9.34 -4.90
CA PRO A 186 -3.96 -10.44 -5.31
C PRO A 186 -4.98 -10.89 -4.24
N SER A 187 -4.57 -10.94 -2.97
CA SER A 187 -5.48 -11.26 -1.87
C SER A 187 -6.56 -10.20 -1.67
N THR A 188 -6.25 -8.93 -1.86
CA THR A 188 -7.22 -7.83 -1.80
C THR A 188 -8.23 -7.93 -2.94
N ILE A 189 -7.77 -8.25 -4.15
CA ILE A 189 -8.66 -8.49 -5.29
C ILE A 189 -9.63 -9.63 -5.01
N LYS A 190 -9.10 -10.77 -4.59
CA LYS A 190 -9.92 -11.95 -4.26
C LYS A 190 -11.05 -11.63 -3.28
N ASN A 191 -10.79 -10.77 -2.31
CA ASN A 191 -11.72 -10.53 -1.21
C ASN A 191 -12.65 -9.33 -1.43
N HIS A 192 -12.27 -8.36 -2.27
CA HIS A 192 -12.94 -7.06 -2.33
C HIS A 192 -13.18 -6.52 -3.73
N ALA A 193 -12.53 -7.05 -4.78
CA ALA A 193 -12.73 -6.53 -6.12
C ALA A 193 -14.12 -6.90 -6.66
N ILE A 194 -14.67 -6.01 -7.47
CA ILE A 194 -16.03 -6.08 -8.03
C ILE A 194 -15.97 -5.75 -9.51
N ASP A 195 -16.63 -6.56 -10.32
CA ASP A 195 -17.05 -6.23 -11.68
C ASP A 195 -18.29 -5.32 -11.58
N TYR A 196 -18.06 -4.02 -11.51
CA TYR A 196 -19.11 -3.05 -11.23
C TYR A 196 -19.90 -2.65 -12.48
N ASN A 197 -19.22 -2.58 -13.64
CA ASN A 197 -19.84 -2.33 -14.93
C ASN A 197 -20.55 -3.56 -15.52
N LYS A 198 -20.36 -4.75 -14.92
CA LYS A 198 -20.97 -6.04 -15.28
C LYS A 198 -20.62 -6.51 -16.70
N ASP A 199 -19.39 -6.24 -17.16
CA ASP A 199 -18.90 -6.70 -18.44
C ASP A 199 -18.36 -8.15 -18.41
N GLY A 200 -18.34 -8.77 -17.23
CA GLY A 200 -17.89 -10.16 -16.99
C GLY A 200 -16.43 -10.28 -16.63
N SER A 201 -15.72 -9.16 -16.44
CA SER A 201 -14.32 -9.13 -16.02
C SER A 201 -14.08 -8.05 -14.95
N ILE A 202 -13.01 -8.22 -14.15
CA ILE A 202 -12.58 -7.19 -13.20
C ILE A 202 -11.38 -6.48 -13.79
N ASP A 203 -11.57 -5.23 -14.25
CA ASP A 203 -10.46 -4.38 -14.70
C ASP A 203 -10.18 -3.25 -13.69
N LEU A 204 -9.17 -3.45 -12.86
CA LEU A 204 -8.74 -2.46 -11.86
C LEU A 204 -8.05 -1.22 -12.44
N LYS A 205 -7.92 -1.10 -13.76
CA LYS A 205 -7.52 0.13 -14.47
C LYS A 205 -8.75 0.92 -14.93
N ASN A 206 -9.90 0.26 -15.07
CA ASN A 206 -11.19 0.90 -15.30
C ASN A 206 -11.62 1.69 -14.06
N ILE A 207 -12.22 2.85 -14.25
CA ILE A 207 -12.68 3.74 -13.14
C ILE A 207 -13.82 3.07 -12.37
N GLU A 208 -14.79 2.47 -13.03
CA GLU A 208 -15.98 1.89 -12.41
C GLU A 208 -15.59 0.76 -11.45
N ASP A 209 -14.88 -0.26 -11.95
CA ASP A 209 -14.46 -1.41 -11.16
C ASP A 209 -13.48 -1.03 -10.07
N SER A 210 -12.51 -0.16 -10.38
CA SER A 210 -11.48 0.20 -9.42
C SER A 210 -12.02 1.02 -8.25
N PHE A 211 -12.89 2.01 -8.51
CA PHE A 211 -13.52 2.80 -7.45
C PHE A 211 -14.50 1.97 -6.62
N ALA A 212 -15.35 1.17 -7.27
CA ALA A 212 -16.28 0.28 -6.56
C ALA A 212 -15.53 -0.75 -5.69
N SER A 213 -14.46 -1.34 -6.19
CA SER A 213 -13.61 -2.27 -5.43
C SER A 213 -12.96 -1.59 -4.23
N ALA A 214 -12.43 -0.38 -4.40
CA ALA A 214 -11.83 0.39 -3.31
C ALA A 214 -12.85 0.78 -2.25
N ALA A 215 -14.03 1.23 -2.68
CA ALA A 215 -15.13 1.59 -1.80
C ALA A 215 -15.66 0.37 -1.03
N ASN A 216 -15.85 -0.77 -1.72
CA ASN A 216 -16.23 -2.03 -1.09
C ASN A 216 -15.22 -2.45 -0.01
N TYR A 217 -13.93 -2.36 -0.30
CA TYR A 217 -12.89 -2.68 0.69
C TYR A 217 -13.00 -1.79 1.93
N LEU A 218 -13.08 -0.46 1.77
CA LEU A 218 -13.17 0.49 2.88
C LEU A 218 -14.47 0.35 3.67
N SER A 219 -15.61 0.14 3.00
CA SER A 219 -16.90 -0.13 3.62
C SER A 219 -16.84 -1.39 4.50
N ASN A 220 -16.28 -2.48 3.96
CA ASN A 220 -16.10 -3.74 4.70
C ASN A 220 -15.12 -3.59 5.89
N LEU A 221 -14.19 -2.66 5.84
CA LEU A 221 -13.33 -2.32 6.97
C LEU A 221 -14.04 -1.50 8.05
N GLY A 222 -15.23 -0.93 7.75
CA GLY A 222 -16.02 -0.10 8.66
C GLY A 222 -15.66 1.38 8.61
N TRP A 223 -15.35 1.91 7.41
CA TRP A 223 -15.18 3.37 7.23
C TRP A 223 -16.43 4.13 7.69
N ASN A 224 -16.23 5.29 8.33
CA ASN A 224 -17.31 6.14 8.83
C ASN A 224 -16.97 7.60 8.59
N ASP A 225 -17.72 8.25 7.68
CA ASP A 225 -17.47 9.65 7.28
C ASP A 225 -17.57 10.65 8.46
N ASN A 226 -18.32 10.32 9.50
CA ASN A 226 -18.46 11.17 10.69
C ASN A 226 -17.26 11.07 11.66
N THR A 227 -16.29 10.18 11.40
CA THR A 227 -15.11 10.01 12.24
C THR A 227 -13.90 10.66 11.56
N PRO A 228 -13.19 11.59 12.21
CA PRO A 228 -11.98 12.16 11.62
C PRO A 228 -10.89 11.09 11.47
N CYS A 229 -9.93 11.33 10.57
CA CYS A 229 -8.73 10.52 10.50
C CYS A 229 -7.78 10.86 11.66
N PHE A 230 -7.35 12.10 11.71
CA PHE A 230 -6.38 12.58 12.71
C PHE A 230 -6.45 14.10 12.89
N TYR A 231 -5.81 14.58 13.94
CA TYR A 231 -5.40 15.98 14.10
C TYR A 231 -3.93 16.07 14.50
N ARG A 232 -3.22 17.07 13.94
CA ARG A 232 -1.89 17.42 14.43
C ARG A 232 -2.00 18.06 15.80
N ILE A 233 -1.14 17.67 16.73
CA ILE A 233 -1.17 18.11 18.12
C ILE A 233 0.21 18.52 18.63
N ASN A 234 0.23 19.31 19.69
CA ASN A 234 1.43 19.61 20.47
C ASN A 234 1.32 18.90 21.82
N LEU A 235 2.30 18.07 22.15
CA LEU A 235 2.31 17.30 23.38
C LEU A 235 2.94 18.08 24.54
N ASN A 236 2.44 17.82 25.74
CA ASN A 236 3.09 18.19 26.99
C ASN A 236 4.26 17.24 27.27
N GLU A 237 5.31 17.72 27.92
CA GLU A 237 6.52 16.94 28.22
C GLU A 237 6.28 15.80 29.21
N ASN A 238 5.23 15.91 30.04
CA ASN A 238 4.85 14.91 31.05
C ASN A 238 4.03 13.74 30.48
N ILE A 239 3.87 13.63 29.16
CA ILE A 239 3.17 12.49 28.55
C ILE A 239 3.95 11.20 28.79
N PRO A 240 3.32 10.13 29.34
CA PRO A 240 3.98 8.83 29.49
C PRO A 240 4.32 8.21 28.12
N ASP A 241 5.54 7.68 27.97
CA ASP A 241 6.05 7.08 26.75
C ASP A 241 5.14 5.97 26.20
N LYS A 242 4.43 5.24 27.08
CA LYS A 242 3.47 4.19 26.66
C LYS A 242 2.37 4.68 25.71
N TYR A 243 2.06 5.98 25.69
CA TYR A 243 1.06 6.56 24.79
C TYR A 243 1.62 6.96 23.43
N LEU A 244 2.95 7.00 23.26
CA LEU A 244 3.60 7.35 22.01
C LEU A 244 3.71 6.10 21.11
N ASN A 245 2.95 6.07 20.01
CA ASN A 245 3.04 5.02 19.02
C ASN A 245 3.93 5.47 17.88
N THR A 246 5.07 4.82 17.71
CA THR A 246 6.08 5.11 16.69
C THR A 246 6.00 4.17 15.50
N SER A 247 5.32 3.03 15.67
CA SER A 247 5.24 1.96 14.69
C SER A 247 3.80 1.66 14.25
N ALA A 248 3.63 1.46 12.94
CA ALA A 248 2.36 1.04 12.33
C ALA A 248 2.03 -0.45 12.56
N LYS A 249 2.95 -1.25 13.12
CA LYS A 249 2.71 -2.70 13.33
C LYS A 249 1.55 -2.96 14.28
N LYS A 250 1.43 -2.15 15.32
CA LYS A 250 0.35 -2.24 16.30
C LYS A 250 0.19 -0.90 17.00
N ILE A 251 -0.98 -0.28 16.87
CA ILE A 251 -1.36 0.88 17.69
C ILE A 251 -1.79 0.37 19.06
N LYS A 252 -1.19 0.93 20.11
CA LYS A 252 -1.37 0.51 21.51
C LYS A 252 -1.91 1.66 22.35
N ASN A 253 -2.38 1.32 23.56
CA ASN A 253 -2.77 2.28 24.60
C ASN A 253 -3.79 3.32 24.12
N GLU A 254 -4.76 2.86 23.32
CA GLU A 254 -5.91 3.67 22.93
C GLU A 254 -6.72 4.08 24.17
N ARG A 255 -7.20 5.33 24.18
CA ARG A 255 -8.06 5.89 25.23
C ARG A 255 -9.13 6.79 24.62
N LYS A 256 -10.19 7.06 25.38
CA LYS A 256 -11.11 8.13 25.02
C LYS A 256 -10.36 9.47 24.98
N VAL A 257 -10.70 10.33 24.03
CA VAL A 257 -10.07 11.62 23.79
C VAL A 257 -10.00 12.46 25.08
N LYS A 258 -11.07 12.49 25.88
CA LYS A 258 -11.11 13.22 27.17
C LYS A 258 -9.95 12.91 28.12
N TYR A 259 -9.37 11.70 28.07
CA TYR A 259 -8.20 11.34 28.88
C TYR A 259 -6.88 11.73 28.20
N LEU A 260 -6.81 11.70 26.87
CA LEU A 260 -5.61 12.06 26.12
C LEU A 260 -5.40 13.58 26.09
N LYS A 261 -6.47 14.38 26.18
CA LYS A 261 -6.41 15.85 26.21
C LYS A 261 -5.51 16.39 27.34
N ASN A 262 -5.38 15.67 28.46
CA ASN A 262 -4.50 16.05 29.58
C ASN A 262 -3.02 16.15 29.16
N TYR A 263 -2.64 15.53 28.07
CA TYR A 263 -1.27 15.52 27.53
C TYR A 263 -1.11 16.38 26.27
N ILE A 264 -2.17 17.10 25.84
CA ILE A 264 -2.20 17.88 24.61
C ILE A 264 -2.38 19.35 24.93
N LYS A 265 -1.47 20.19 24.42
CA LYS A 265 -1.56 21.66 24.55
C LYS A 265 -2.71 22.20 23.69
N ASN A 266 -3.49 23.14 24.24
CA ASN A 266 -4.59 23.79 23.51
C ASN A 266 -5.59 22.79 22.91
N SER A 267 -6.07 21.83 23.70
CA SER A 267 -6.85 20.67 23.24
C SER A 267 -8.36 20.92 23.10
N SER A 268 -8.87 22.15 23.31
CA SER A 268 -10.33 22.44 23.27
C SER A 268 -11.03 22.09 21.95
N PHE A 269 -10.31 22.16 20.82
CA PHE A 269 -10.85 21.75 19.51
C PHE A 269 -11.22 20.26 19.45
N LEU A 270 -10.76 19.45 20.41
CA LEU A 270 -11.07 18.03 20.52
C LEU A 270 -12.30 17.73 21.37
N ASP A 271 -12.92 18.73 22.04
CA ASP A 271 -14.01 18.52 23.00
C ASP A 271 -15.21 17.77 22.41
N LYS A 272 -15.56 18.07 21.15
CA LYS A 272 -16.61 17.35 20.42
C LYS A 272 -16.33 15.86 20.19
N TYR A 273 -15.10 15.43 20.40
CA TYR A 273 -14.67 14.04 20.23
C TYR A 273 -14.37 13.31 21.54
N ASP A 274 -14.67 13.90 22.68
CA ASP A 274 -14.33 13.40 24.03
C ASP A 274 -14.63 11.92 24.26
N ASN A 275 -15.72 11.44 23.69
CA ASN A 275 -16.16 10.06 23.82
C ASN A 275 -15.59 9.10 22.75
N LEU A 276 -14.90 9.58 21.72
CA LEU A 276 -14.26 8.74 20.74
C LEU A 276 -12.97 8.13 21.29
N THR A 277 -12.69 6.91 20.84
CA THR A 277 -11.41 6.25 21.13
C THR A 277 -10.36 6.74 20.14
N ALA A 278 -9.21 7.12 20.67
CA ALA A 278 -8.09 7.65 19.90
C ALA A 278 -6.75 7.12 20.44
N ALA A 279 -5.68 7.31 19.67
CA ALA A 279 -4.31 7.07 20.08
C ALA A 279 -3.42 8.24 19.63
N ILE A 280 -2.22 8.32 20.18
CA ILE A 280 -1.21 9.30 19.78
C ILE A 280 -0.13 8.58 18.98
N VAL A 281 0.25 9.14 17.83
CA VAL A 281 1.37 8.66 17.01
C VAL A 281 2.44 9.75 16.86
N THR A 282 3.70 9.32 16.92
CA THR A 282 4.90 10.15 16.71
C THR A 282 5.78 9.47 15.67
N PRO A 283 5.46 9.63 14.38
CA PRO A 283 5.97 8.76 13.32
C PRO A 283 7.47 8.89 13.05
N ASP A 284 8.14 9.99 13.44
CA ASP A 284 9.57 10.20 13.16
C ASP A 284 10.49 9.61 14.24
N ALA A 285 9.98 9.35 15.43
CA ALA A 285 10.79 9.03 16.60
C ALA A 285 11.70 7.78 16.47
N GLU A 286 11.34 6.80 15.63
CA GLU A 286 12.16 5.59 15.40
C GLU A 286 12.87 5.57 14.04
N ILE A 287 12.61 6.52 13.16
CA ILE A 287 13.06 6.45 11.77
C ILE A 287 14.02 7.58 11.43
N VAL A 288 13.81 8.76 12.01
CA VAL A 288 14.65 9.92 11.78
C VAL A 288 15.69 9.99 12.89
N GLU A 289 16.95 10.04 12.50
CA GLU A 289 18.05 10.15 13.46
C GLU A 289 17.93 11.43 14.29
N ASN A 290 18.11 11.32 15.60
CA ASN A 290 17.98 12.42 16.58
C ASN A 290 16.61 13.13 16.59
N ALA A 291 15.55 12.48 16.12
CA ALA A 291 14.21 13.05 16.14
C ALA A 291 13.72 13.31 17.57
N ASN A 292 13.04 14.44 17.74
CA ASN A 292 12.33 14.68 18.98
C ASN A 292 11.16 13.70 19.13
N LYS A 293 11.16 12.88 20.19
CA LYS A 293 10.13 11.85 20.41
C LYS A 293 8.70 12.39 20.52
N LEU A 294 8.53 13.69 20.80
CA LEU A 294 7.22 14.34 20.93
C LEU A 294 6.78 15.09 19.66
N LYS A 295 7.61 15.12 18.59
CA LYS A 295 7.33 15.90 17.37
C LYS A 295 7.85 15.20 16.12
N PRO A 296 7.07 15.18 15.03
CA PRO A 296 5.66 15.61 14.96
C PRO A 296 4.75 14.62 15.69
N ALA A 297 3.64 15.11 16.25
CA ALA A 297 2.67 14.29 16.96
C ALA A 297 1.26 14.47 16.39
N TYR A 298 0.50 13.38 16.39
CA TYR A 298 -0.87 13.36 15.88
C TYR A 298 -1.75 12.53 16.81
N ILE A 299 -2.97 13.01 17.08
CA ILE A 299 -4.04 12.20 17.64
C ILE A 299 -4.79 11.55 16.48
N ILE A 300 -4.90 10.23 16.49
CA ILE A 300 -5.48 9.41 15.42
C ILE A 300 -6.76 8.72 15.90
N PHE A 301 -7.71 8.56 14.99
CA PHE A 301 -9.00 7.94 15.22
C PHE A 301 -9.16 6.63 14.44
N ASN A 302 -10.34 6.02 14.50
CA ASN A 302 -10.57 4.73 13.86
C ASN A 302 -10.30 4.75 12.35
N ASN A 303 -10.78 5.77 11.64
CA ASN A 303 -10.60 5.89 10.18
C ASN A 303 -9.11 5.84 9.78
N TYR A 304 -8.24 6.49 10.54
CA TYR A 304 -6.79 6.40 10.31
C TYR A 304 -6.29 4.95 10.41
N LYS A 305 -6.78 4.18 11.38
CA LYS A 305 -6.40 2.77 11.57
C LYS A 305 -6.91 1.87 10.43
N LEU A 306 -8.02 2.23 9.78
CA LEU A 306 -8.49 1.53 8.60
C LEU A 306 -7.54 1.73 7.41
N ILE A 307 -6.99 2.95 7.24
CA ILE A 307 -5.96 3.20 6.22
C ILE A 307 -4.66 2.42 6.53
N LEU A 308 -4.31 2.19 7.82
CA LEU A 308 -3.18 1.31 8.17
C LEU A 308 -3.41 -0.16 7.76
N LYS A 309 -4.66 -0.61 7.59
CA LYS A 309 -4.94 -1.95 7.03
C LYS A 309 -4.71 -1.99 5.52
N TRP A 310 -4.88 -0.85 4.84
CA TRP A 310 -4.56 -0.70 3.43
C TRP A 310 -3.05 -0.73 3.20
N ASN A 311 -2.34 0.16 3.89
CA ASN A 311 -0.87 0.21 3.86
C ASN A 311 -0.35 0.46 5.29
N ARG A 312 0.50 -0.45 5.78
CA ARG A 312 1.03 -0.44 7.15
C ARG A 312 2.15 0.59 7.33
N SER A 313 1.85 1.85 7.01
CA SER A 313 2.74 2.99 7.20
C SER A 313 2.01 4.16 7.87
N LEU A 314 2.56 4.67 9.00
CA LEU A 314 2.00 5.86 9.66
C LEU A 314 1.99 7.07 8.72
N ARG A 315 3.05 7.23 7.93
CA ARG A 315 3.19 8.35 6.99
C ARG A 315 2.23 8.24 5.81
N PHE A 316 2.02 7.03 5.30
CA PHE A 316 1.04 6.79 4.24
C PHE A 316 -0.36 7.22 4.69
N SER A 317 -0.80 6.76 5.86
CA SER A 317 -2.13 7.12 6.38
C SER A 317 -2.28 8.62 6.62
N LEU A 318 -1.22 9.30 7.13
CA LEU A 318 -1.20 10.76 7.24
C LEU A 318 -1.34 11.44 5.88
N ALA A 319 -0.59 10.98 4.86
CA ALA A 319 -0.62 11.57 3.53
C ALA A 319 -1.99 11.40 2.85
N VAL A 320 -2.60 10.20 2.93
CA VAL A 320 -3.95 9.94 2.40
C VAL A 320 -4.97 10.88 3.04
N CYS A 321 -5.02 10.93 4.36
CA CYS A 321 -6.00 11.78 5.05
C CYS A 321 -5.72 13.28 4.86
N THR A 322 -4.45 13.69 4.72
CA THR A 322 -4.10 15.08 4.39
C THR A 322 -4.58 15.45 2.98
N LEU A 323 -4.36 14.58 2.00
CA LEU A 323 -4.80 14.82 0.62
C LEU A 323 -6.34 14.84 0.53
N LYS A 324 -7.03 13.91 1.24
CA LYS A 324 -8.49 13.93 1.39
C LYS A 324 -8.99 15.30 1.86
N ASN A 325 -8.45 15.79 2.98
CA ASN A 325 -8.86 17.09 3.55
C ASN A 325 -8.54 18.26 2.61
N SER A 326 -7.50 18.18 1.79
CA SER A 326 -7.17 19.23 0.81
C SER A 326 -8.19 19.34 -0.32
N PHE A 327 -8.92 18.27 -0.63
CA PHE A 327 -10.04 18.34 -1.60
C PHE A 327 -11.26 19.03 -1.01
N GLU A 328 -11.46 18.96 0.31
CA GLU A 328 -12.59 19.58 1.02
C GLU A 328 -12.41 21.10 1.23
N ASN A 329 -11.17 21.54 1.51
CA ASN A 329 -10.89 22.91 1.98
C ASN A 329 -10.67 23.95 0.86
N GLU A 330 -10.64 23.55 -0.40
CA GLU A 330 -10.44 24.46 -1.54
C GLU A 330 -11.72 24.68 -2.37
N THR A 331 -12.91 24.42 -1.78
CA THR A 331 -14.22 24.73 -2.38
C THR A 331 -14.69 26.11 -2.01
#